data_c974b2594ed9ea9ba6dd9209291174d3
#
_entry.id   c974b2594ed9ea9ba6dd9209291174d3
#
_cell.length_a   1.000
_cell.length_b   1.000
_cell.length_c   1.000
_cell.angle_alpha   90.00
_cell.angle_beta   90.00
_cell.angle_gamma   90.00
#
_symmetry.space_group_name_H-M   'P 1'
#
loop_
_entity.id
_entity.type
_entity.pdbx_description
1 polymer ?
#
loop_
_entity_poly.entity_id
_entity_poly.type
_entity_poly.pdbx_seq_one_letter_code
_entity_poly.pdbx_strand_id
1 'polypeptide(L)'
;CDYAIDTIKLLLKDKIPLFGICLGHQLLALASGATTEKMVHGHHGANHPVQDLKTGEVLITSQNHGFAVKEESLPSNLQCTHKSLFDGTVQGIARTDTPAFGFQGHPEASPGPRDCAILFNRFMKSMSISQKKDWGSQIA
;
A
#
# COMPACT_ATOMS: atom_id res chain seq x y z
N CYS A 1 -4.31 -15.28 10.75
CA CYS A 1 -4.38 -13.92 10.21
C CYS A 1 -5.26 -12.98 11.00
N ASP A 2 -6.27 -13.52 11.72
CA ASP A 2 -7.15 -12.65 12.52
C ASP A 2 -6.37 -11.86 13.58
N TYR A 3 -5.38 -12.51 14.19
CA TYR A 3 -4.53 -11.86 15.19
C TYR A 3 -3.77 -10.67 14.57
N ALA A 4 -3.21 -10.87 13.37
CA ALA A 4 -2.47 -9.81 12.69
C ALA A 4 -3.39 -8.65 12.30
N ILE A 5 -4.60 -8.96 11.84
CA ILE A 5 -5.58 -7.94 11.47
C ILE A 5 -5.97 -7.12 12.69
N ASP A 6 -6.23 -7.77 13.83
CA ASP A 6 -6.58 -7.07 15.07
C ASP A 6 -5.45 -6.16 15.54
N THR A 7 -4.21 -6.63 15.43
CA THR A 7 -3.05 -5.80 15.79
C THR A 7 -2.96 -4.56 14.90
N ILE A 8 -3.16 -4.73 13.60
CA ILE A 8 -3.12 -3.61 12.66
C ILE A 8 -4.24 -2.61 12.98
N LYS A 9 -5.44 -3.09 13.30
CA LYS A 9 -6.54 -2.21 13.69
C LYS A 9 -6.18 -1.33 14.89
N LEU A 10 -5.52 -1.91 15.88
CA LEU A 10 -5.07 -1.15 17.05
C LEU A 10 -4.04 -0.09 16.67
N LEU A 11 -3.09 -0.44 15.81
CA LEU A 11 -2.07 0.50 15.35
C LEU A 11 -2.70 1.64 14.54
N LEU A 12 -3.69 1.34 13.71
CA LEU A 12 -4.40 2.35 12.94
C LEU A 12 -5.19 3.29 13.85
N LYS A 13 -5.82 2.75 14.88
CA LYS A 13 -6.57 3.56 15.84
C LYS A 13 -5.67 4.55 16.55
N ASP A 14 -4.46 4.14 16.88
CA ASP A 14 -3.47 4.98 17.56
C ASP A 14 -2.66 5.84 16.60
N LYS A 15 -2.99 5.81 15.31
CA LYS A 15 -2.32 6.57 14.25
C LYS A 15 -0.83 6.30 14.16
N ILE A 16 -0.43 5.06 14.45
CA ILE A 16 0.96 4.64 14.31
C ILE A 16 1.27 4.50 12.81
N PRO A 17 2.36 5.10 12.32
CA PRO A 17 2.73 4.95 10.92
C PRO A 17 2.95 3.49 10.53
N LEU A 18 2.33 3.07 9.41
CA LEU A 18 2.40 1.70 8.93
C LEU A 18 2.74 1.67 7.45
N PHE A 19 3.63 0.75 7.08
CA PHE A 19 3.93 0.48 5.68
C PHE A 19 3.90 -1.03 5.46
N GLY A 20 2.90 -1.51 4.72
CA GLY A 20 2.73 -2.93 4.43
C GLY A 20 3.14 -3.30 3.02
N ILE A 21 3.96 -4.33 2.89
CA ILE A 21 4.40 -4.85 1.59
C ILE A 21 3.83 -6.24 1.41
N CYS A 22 3.30 -6.53 0.23
CA CYS A 22 2.75 -7.82 -0.17
C CYS A 22 1.64 -8.28 0.78
N LEU A 23 1.88 -9.28 1.61
CA LEU A 23 0.89 -9.72 2.59
C LEU A 23 0.50 -8.61 3.55
N GLY A 24 1.46 -7.76 3.94
CA GLY A 24 1.18 -6.61 4.80
C GLY A 24 0.22 -5.61 4.16
N HIS A 25 0.33 -5.41 2.85
CA HIS A 25 -0.61 -4.59 2.08
C HIS A 25 -2.03 -5.17 2.17
N GLN A 26 -2.17 -6.49 1.96
CA GLN A 26 -3.47 -7.14 2.03
C GLN A 26 -4.06 -7.09 3.44
N LEU A 27 -3.23 -7.30 4.45
CA LEU A 27 -3.67 -7.21 5.85
C LEU A 27 -4.11 -5.79 6.22
N LEU A 28 -3.40 -4.78 5.73
CA LEU A 28 -3.81 -3.39 5.93
C LEU A 28 -5.17 -3.12 5.30
N ALA A 29 -5.40 -3.62 4.10
CA ALA A 29 -6.68 -3.47 3.42
C ALA A 29 -7.81 -4.14 4.21
N LEU A 30 -7.60 -5.37 4.66
CA LEU A 30 -8.59 -6.10 5.44
C LEU A 30 -8.87 -5.40 6.77
N ALA A 31 -7.84 -4.93 7.45
CA ALA A 31 -8.00 -4.22 8.72
C ALA A 31 -8.76 -2.91 8.56
N SER A 32 -8.73 -2.33 7.37
CA SER A 32 -9.41 -1.07 7.06
C SER A 32 -10.84 -1.26 6.54
N GLY A 33 -11.27 -2.50 6.33
CA GLY A 33 -12.64 -2.79 5.90
C GLY A 33 -12.78 -3.20 4.44
N ALA A 34 -11.69 -3.27 3.68
CA ALA A 34 -11.72 -3.77 2.31
C ALA A 34 -11.70 -5.29 2.29
N THR A 35 -11.91 -5.87 1.12
CA THR A 35 -11.86 -7.32 0.93
C THR A 35 -10.86 -7.67 -0.15
N THR A 36 -10.44 -8.94 -0.15
CA THR A 36 -9.56 -9.48 -1.19
C THR A 36 -10.30 -10.52 -2.00
N GLU A 37 -9.80 -10.77 -3.22
CA GLU A 37 -10.35 -11.82 -4.06
C GLU A 37 -9.23 -12.64 -4.69
N LYS A 38 -9.51 -13.90 -4.98
CA LYS A 38 -8.56 -14.77 -5.66
C LYS A 38 -8.48 -14.36 -7.12
N MET A 39 -7.26 -14.19 -7.62
CA MET A 39 -7.01 -13.87 -9.02
C MET A 39 -7.06 -15.12 -9.87
N VAL A 40 -7.50 -14.98 -11.13
CA VAL A 40 -7.56 -16.13 -12.05
C VAL A 40 -6.17 -16.69 -12.29
N HIS A 41 -5.19 -15.81 -12.52
CA HIS A 41 -3.82 -16.23 -12.83
C HIS A 41 -2.77 -15.78 -11.83
N GLY A 42 -3.10 -14.86 -10.92
CA GLY A 42 -2.12 -14.31 -10.00
C GLY A 42 -1.01 -13.53 -10.71
N HIS A 43 -0.14 -12.92 -9.92
CA HIS A 43 1.03 -12.21 -10.44
C HIS A 43 2.29 -12.89 -9.88
N HIS A 44 3.12 -13.38 -10.76
CA HIS A 44 4.35 -14.10 -10.38
C HIS A 44 5.49 -13.64 -11.29
N GLY A 45 6.59 -13.23 -10.69
CA GLY A 45 7.79 -12.87 -11.43
C GLY A 45 8.22 -11.42 -11.27
N ALA A 46 9.28 -11.11 -11.98
CA ALA A 46 9.90 -9.78 -11.98
C ALA A 46 9.35 -8.92 -13.13
N ASN A 47 9.77 -7.66 -13.14
CA ASN A 47 9.46 -6.70 -14.22
C ASN A 47 7.96 -6.47 -14.39
N HIS A 48 7.23 -6.45 -13.29
CA HIS A 48 5.79 -6.20 -13.31
C HIS A 48 5.54 -4.69 -13.16
N PRO A 49 5.01 -4.02 -14.21
CA PRO A 49 4.85 -2.56 -14.17
C PRO A 49 3.60 -2.17 -13.39
N VAL A 50 3.77 -1.19 -12.51
CA VAL A 50 2.71 -0.64 -11.67
C VAL A 50 2.72 0.86 -11.82
N GLN A 51 1.56 1.45 -12.08
CA GLN A 51 1.44 2.89 -12.28
C GLN A 51 0.96 3.59 -11.03
N ASP A 52 1.66 4.66 -10.67
CA ASP A 52 1.23 5.60 -9.65
C ASP A 52 0.12 6.48 -10.23
N LEU A 53 -1.06 6.42 -9.64
CA LEU A 53 -2.23 7.13 -10.17
C LEU A 53 -2.13 8.64 -9.97
N LYS A 54 -1.35 9.09 -9.03
CA LYS A 54 -1.21 10.52 -8.74
C LYS A 54 -0.23 11.20 -9.69
N THR A 55 0.91 10.56 -9.96
CA THR A 55 1.98 11.15 -10.77
C THR A 55 2.03 10.61 -12.19
N GLY A 56 1.43 9.44 -12.43
CA GLY A 56 1.54 8.76 -13.71
C GLY A 56 2.83 7.97 -13.89
N GLU A 57 3.74 8.02 -12.91
CA GLU A 57 5.00 7.30 -13.01
C GLU A 57 4.78 5.80 -12.95
N VAL A 58 5.64 5.06 -13.64
CA VAL A 58 5.61 3.60 -13.65
C VAL A 58 6.75 3.06 -12.81
N LEU A 59 6.41 2.19 -11.87
CA LEU A 59 7.37 1.50 -11.01
C LEU A 59 7.49 0.06 -11.46
N ILE A 60 8.70 -0.46 -11.45
CA ILE A 60 8.95 -1.86 -11.79
C ILE A 60 9.01 -2.66 -10.50
N THR A 61 8.23 -3.73 -10.42
CA THR A 61 8.08 -4.52 -9.21
C THR A 61 8.29 -5.99 -9.48
N SER A 62 8.62 -6.72 -8.41
CA SER A 62 8.62 -8.17 -8.38
C SER A 62 7.38 -8.62 -7.64
N GLN A 63 6.63 -9.57 -8.19
CA GLN A 63 5.32 -9.97 -7.66
C GLN A 63 5.27 -11.48 -7.44
N ASN A 64 4.59 -11.87 -6.38
CA ASN A 64 4.32 -13.28 -6.11
C ASN A 64 3.10 -13.39 -5.20
N HIS A 65 1.91 -13.26 -5.79
CA HIS A 65 0.68 -13.33 -5.04
C HIS A 65 -0.46 -13.85 -5.90
N GLY A 66 -1.41 -14.53 -5.27
CA GLY A 66 -2.60 -15.07 -5.93
C GLY A 66 -3.89 -14.35 -5.54
N PHE A 67 -3.81 -13.36 -4.66
CA PHE A 67 -4.97 -12.58 -4.21
C PHE A 67 -4.70 -11.10 -4.44
N ALA A 68 -5.77 -10.35 -4.69
CA ALA A 68 -5.70 -8.91 -4.86
C ALA A 68 -6.81 -8.24 -4.04
N VAL A 69 -6.55 -7.02 -3.61
CA VAL A 69 -7.57 -6.20 -2.94
C VAL A 69 -8.61 -5.78 -3.98
N LYS A 70 -9.88 -5.97 -3.65
CA LYS A 70 -10.98 -5.58 -4.54
C LYS A 70 -11.16 -4.07 -4.50
N GLU A 71 -11.01 -3.42 -5.65
CA GLU A 71 -11.12 -1.97 -5.73
C GLU A 71 -12.49 -1.47 -5.27
N GLU A 72 -13.55 -2.15 -5.67
CA GLU A 72 -14.92 -1.76 -5.31
C GLU A 72 -15.21 -1.95 -3.82
N SER A 73 -14.36 -2.66 -3.09
CA SER A 73 -14.53 -2.86 -1.65
C SER A 73 -13.84 -1.80 -0.81
N LEU A 74 -13.09 -0.88 -1.41
CA LEU A 74 -12.33 0.13 -0.67
C LEU A 74 -13.31 1.08 0.04
N PRO A 75 -13.23 1.19 1.38
CA PRO A 75 -14.06 2.17 2.10
C PRO A 75 -13.57 3.60 1.86
N SER A 76 -14.32 4.57 2.33
CA SER A 76 -14.00 5.97 2.09
C SER A 76 -12.67 6.42 2.70
N ASN A 77 -12.15 5.69 3.69
CA ASN A 77 -10.88 6.00 4.32
C ASN A 77 -9.68 5.33 3.65
N LEU A 78 -9.89 4.63 2.54
CA LEU A 78 -8.81 4.02 1.76
C LEU A 78 -8.85 4.55 0.34
N GLN A 79 -7.68 4.87 -0.20
CA GLN A 79 -7.53 5.29 -1.58
C GLN A 79 -6.61 4.32 -2.30
N CYS A 80 -6.96 3.97 -3.54
CA CYS A 80 -6.06 3.23 -4.42
C CYS A 80 -5.00 4.20 -4.95
N THR A 81 -3.74 3.89 -4.70
CA THR A 81 -2.62 4.76 -5.12
C THR A 81 -1.91 4.24 -6.35
N HIS A 82 -1.94 2.94 -6.56
CA HIS A 82 -1.23 2.30 -7.68
C HIS A 82 -2.07 1.19 -8.27
N LYS A 83 -1.93 1.00 -9.57
CA LYS A 83 -2.61 -0.08 -10.31
C LYS A 83 -1.64 -0.80 -11.23
N SER A 84 -1.87 -2.09 -11.44
CA SER A 84 -1.12 -2.87 -12.41
C SER A 84 -1.43 -2.39 -13.82
N LEU A 85 -0.39 -2.21 -14.63
CA LEU A 85 -0.58 -1.90 -16.06
C LEU A 85 -1.00 -3.11 -16.87
N PHE A 86 -0.88 -4.32 -16.31
CA PHE A 86 -1.29 -5.53 -17.00
C PHE A 86 -2.80 -5.78 -16.91
N ASP A 87 -3.38 -5.59 -15.72
CA ASP A 87 -4.78 -5.96 -15.52
C ASP A 87 -5.58 -4.98 -14.66
N GLY A 88 -4.99 -3.87 -14.27
CA GLY A 88 -5.71 -2.85 -13.50
C GLY A 88 -5.97 -3.20 -12.05
N THR A 89 -5.42 -4.29 -11.53
CA THR A 89 -5.61 -4.66 -10.12
C THR A 89 -4.98 -3.63 -9.20
N VAL A 90 -5.54 -3.49 -7.98
CA VAL A 90 -5.02 -2.59 -6.96
C VAL A 90 -3.63 -3.04 -6.54
N GLN A 91 -2.67 -2.15 -6.62
CA GLN A 91 -1.27 -2.42 -6.28
C GLN A 91 -0.75 -1.55 -5.16
N GLY A 92 -1.48 -0.51 -4.80
CA GLY A 92 -1.11 0.35 -3.70
C GLY A 92 -2.36 0.95 -3.06
N ILE A 93 -2.32 1.12 -1.75
CA ILE A 93 -3.40 1.75 -0.99
C ILE A 93 -2.81 2.71 0.03
N ALA A 94 -3.60 3.70 0.40
CA ALA A 94 -3.23 4.63 1.46
C ALA A 94 -4.46 5.00 2.27
N ARG A 95 -4.28 5.11 3.59
CA ARG A 95 -5.34 5.64 4.46
C ARG A 95 -5.39 7.14 4.33
N THR A 96 -6.59 7.70 4.40
CA THR A 96 -6.76 9.16 4.36
C THR A 96 -6.74 9.79 5.75
N ASP A 97 -6.91 8.98 6.80
CA ASP A 97 -7.07 9.44 8.17
C ASP A 97 -5.88 9.12 9.08
N THR A 98 -4.94 8.33 8.63
CA THR A 98 -3.78 7.92 9.42
C THR A 98 -2.63 7.61 8.47
N PRO A 99 -1.36 7.76 8.91
CA PRO A 99 -0.21 7.53 8.02
C PRO A 99 0.03 6.04 7.80
N ALA A 100 -0.81 5.42 6.98
CA ALA A 100 -0.68 4.01 6.63
C ALA A 100 -0.72 3.86 5.12
N PHE A 101 0.19 3.07 4.60
CA PHE A 101 0.38 2.87 3.17
C PHE A 101 0.69 1.40 2.90
N GLY A 102 0.12 0.85 1.84
CA GLY A 102 0.37 -0.53 1.43
C GLY A 102 0.78 -0.62 -0.02
N PHE A 103 1.65 -1.56 -0.33
CA PHE A 103 2.10 -1.79 -1.69
C PHE A 103 2.19 -3.30 -1.93
N GLN A 104 1.52 -3.79 -2.99
CA GLN A 104 1.38 -5.22 -3.24
C GLN A 104 2.67 -5.87 -3.72
N GLY A 105 3.37 -5.22 -4.64
CA GLY A 105 4.60 -5.75 -5.18
C GLY A 105 5.79 -5.44 -4.29
N HIS A 106 6.91 -6.13 -4.55
CA HIS A 106 8.18 -5.78 -3.94
C HIS A 106 8.89 -4.84 -4.90
N PRO A 107 9.18 -3.58 -4.51
CA PRO A 107 9.96 -2.70 -5.37
C PRO A 107 11.30 -3.35 -5.65
N GLU A 108 11.70 -3.40 -6.92
CA GLU A 108 12.96 -4.02 -7.28
C GLU A 108 14.14 -3.14 -6.91
N ALA A 109 15.08 -3.73 -6.20
CA ALA A 109 16.31 -3.02 -5.85
C ALA A 109 17.20 -2.82 -7.07
N SER A 110 17.11 -3.72 -8.05
CA SER A 110 17.87 -3.65 -9.28
C SER A 110 16.98 -4.13 -10.43
N PRO A 111 16.90 -3.40 -11.52
CA PRO A 111 17.63 -2.17 -11.83
C PRO A 111 17.08 -0.94 -11.15
N GLY A 112 16.12 -1.07 -10.27
CA GLY A 112 15.35 0.04 -9.77
C GLY A 112 15.52 0.41 -8.30
N PRO A 113 16.75 0.68 -7.78
CA PRO A 113 16.86 1.20 -6.42
C PRO A 113 16.13 2.52 -6.26
N ARG A 114 15.97 3.27 -7.35
CA ARG A 114 15.21 4.51 -7.34
C ARG A 114 13.73 4.29 -7.06
N ASP A 115 13.16 3.20 -7.57
CA ASP A 115 11.74 2.91 -7.39
C ASP A 115 11.43 2.67 -5.91
N CYS A 116 12.29 1.91 -5.25
CA CYS A 116 12.16 1.67 -3.82
C CYS A 116 12.31 2.97 -3.03
N ALA A 117 13.28 3.81 -3.40
CA ALA A 117 13.53 5.09 -2.74
C ALA A 117 12.33 6.03 -2.93
N ILE A 118 11.73 6.06 -4.12
CA ILE A 118 10.55 6.89 -4.39
C ILE A 118 9.40 6.50 -3.49
N LEU A 119 9.10 5.21 -3.37
CA LEU A 119 8.02 4.72 -2.51
C LEU A 119 8.29 5.06 -1.05
N PHE A 120 9.50 4.83 -0.60
CA PHE A 120 9.88 5.13 0.77
C PHE A 120 9.76 6.62 1.07
N ASN A 121 10.26 7.46 0.17
CA ASN A 121 10.18 8.91 0.34
C ASN A 121 8.74 9.39 0.34
N ARG A 122 7.89 8.80 -0.50
CA ARG A 122 6.47 9.14 -0.53
C ARG A 122 5.79 8.78 0.78
N PHE A 123 6.10 7.60 1.32
CA PHE A 123 5.57 7.19 2.62
C PHE A 123 6.03 8.14 3.72
N MET A 124 7.32 8.48 3.74
CA MET A 124 7.86 9.40 4.75
C MET A 124 7.23 10.78 4.64
N LYS A 125 7.00 11.26 3.43
CA LYS A 125 6.35 12.55 3.20
C LYS A 125 4.91 12.52 3.69
N SER A 126 4.19 11.45 3.42
CA SER A 126 2.81 11.26 3.89
C SER A 126 2.76 11.27 5.42
N MET A 127 3.69 10.58 6.04
CA MET A 127 3.82 10.53 7.50
C MET A 127 4.10 11.91 8.08
N SER A 128 4.99 12.66 7.46
CA SER A 128 5.33 14.01 7.88
C SER A 128 4.13 14.96 7.81
N ILE A 129 3.34 14.86 6.74
CA ILE A 129 2.12 15.66 6.59
C ILE A 129 1.10 15.30 7.68
N SER A 130 0.92 14.02 7.97
CA SER A 130 0.04 13.56 9.04
C SER A 130 0.47 14.11 10.38
N GLN A 131 1.77 14.09 10.67
CA GLN A 131 2.30 14.64 11.91
C GLN A 131 2.01 16.11 12.07
N LYS A 132 2.16 16.87 10.99
CA LYS A 132 1.87 18.30 11.02
C LYS A 132 0.40 18.59 11.29
N LYS A 133 -0.49 17.78 10.75
CA LYS A 133 -1.93 17.97 10.91
C LYS A 133 -2.44 17.51 12.27
N ASP A 134 -1.99 16.33 12.71
CA ASP A 134 -2.60 15.63 13.84
C ASP A 134 -1.73 15.69 15.09
N TRP A 135 -0.42 15.65 14.97
CA TRP A 135 0.48 15.56 16.11
C TRP A 135 1.74 16.41 15.97
N GLY A 136 1.73 17.39 15.11
CA GLY A 136 2.92 18.21 14.85
C GLY A 136 3.59 18.73 16.10
N SER A 137 2.81 19.16 17.08
CA SER A 137 3.34 19.68 18.34
C SER A 137 4.00 18.61 19.19
N GLN A 138 3.69 17.34 18.98
CA GLN A 138 4.24 16.25 19.79
C GLN A 138 5.58 15.76 19.26
N ILE A 139 5.85 16.00 17.99
CA ILE A 139 7.01 15.45 17.32
C ILE A 139 8.03 16.50 16.93
N ALA A 140 7.60 17.70 16.91
CA ALA A 140 8.45 18.85 16.54
C ALA A 140 9.77 18.92 17.32
#